data_566e5dcaf9e8e8c76e589dc5ba59b507
#
_entry.id   566e5dcaf9e8e8c76e589dc5ba59b507
#
_cell.length_a   1.000
_cell.length_b   1.000
_cell.length_c   1.000
_cell.angle_alpha   90.00
_cell.angle_beta   90.00
_cell.angle_gamma   90.00
#
_symmetry.space_group_name_H-M   'P 1'
#
loop_
_entity.id
_entity.type
_entity.pdbx_description
1 polymer ?
#
loop_
_entity_poly.entity_id
_entity_poly.type
_entity_poly.pdbx_seq_one_letter_code
_entity_poly.pdbx_strand_id
1 'polypeptide(L)' 'MKLEKYSDRILEQLQLGTPLTKIAKQKDMPGLTTIYKWARDNKEFAADLQDARKTGAATWLDRCLELLEQKD' A
#
# COMPACT_ATOMS: atom_id res chain seq x y z
N MET A 1 -4.07 19.04 -6.22
CA MET A 1 -4.32 17.83 -6.99
C MET A 1 -4.78 16.69 -6.10
N LYS A 2 -5.67 15.87 -6.63
CA LYS A 2 -6.21 14.76 -5.85
C LYS A 2 -5.15 13.73 -5.46
N LEU A 3 -4.12 13.56 -6.28
CA LEU A 3 -3.05 12.61 -5.99
C LEU A 3 -2.33 12.93 -4.68
N GLU A 4 -1.97 14.20 -4.48
CA GLU A 4 -1.26 14.61 -3.27
C GLU A 4 -2.09 14.35 -2.02
N LYS A 5 -3.40 14.53 -2.13
CA LYS A 5 -4.31 14.33 -1.01
C LYS A 5 -4.38 12.86 -0.59
N TYR A 6 -4.32 11.95 -1.55
CA TYR A 6 -4.50 10.52 -1.28
C TYR A 6 -3.19 9.75 -1.18
N SER A 7 -2.12 10.26 -1.77
CA SER A 7 -0.86 9.51 -1.86
C SER A 7 -0.31 9.11 -0.50
N ASP A 8 -0.27 10.05 0.45
CA ASP A 8 0.25 9.76 1.79
C ASP A 8 -0.54 8.67 2.48
N ARG A 9 -1.87 8.71 2.37
CA ARG A 9 -2.74 7.71 2.99
C ARG A 9 -2.57 6.35 2.35
N ILE A 10 -2.46 6.31 1.03
CA ILE A 10 -2.25 5.07 0.30
C ILE A 10 -0.92 4.44 0.70
N LEU A 11 0.15 5.24 0.70
CA LEU A 11 1.49 4.75 1.02
C LEU A 11 1.57 4.27 2.47
N GLU A 12 0.96 5.01 3.39
CA GLU A 12 0.95 4.62 4.80
C GLU A 12 0.28 3.27 5.00
N GLN A 13 -0.87 3.06 4.39
CA GLN A 13 -1.59 1.79 4.52
C GLN A 13 -0.82 0.64 3.89
N LEU A 14 -0.18 0.89 2.74
CA LEU A 14 0.65 -0.13 2.10
C LEU A 14 1.81 -0.55 2.99
N GLN A 15 2.44 0.41 3.66
CA GLN A 15 3.54 0.13 4.58
C GLN A 15 3.09 -0.70 5.77
N LEU A 16 1.84 -0.56 6.16
CA LEU A 16 1.25 -1.35 7.24
C LEU A 16 0.85 -2.76 6.81
N GLY A 17 1.01 -3.06 5.52
CA GLY A 17 0.69 -4.38 4.99
C GLY A 17 -0.70 -4.49 4.38
N THR A 18 -1.45 -3.39 4.28
CA THR A 18 -2.77 -3.41 3.67
C THR A 18 -2.63 -3.52 2.15
N PRO A 19 -3.24 -4.54 1.51
CA PRO A 19 -3.14 -4.69 0.06
C PRO A 19 -3.86 -3.54 -0.67
N LEU A 20 -3.34 -3.22 -1.86
CA LEU A 20 -3.86 -2.11 -2.65
C LEU A 20 -5.33 -2.29 -2.99
N THR A 21 -5.76 -3.53 -3.20
CA THR A 21 -7.16 -3.82 -3.50
C THR A 21 -8.09 -3.40 -2.35
N LYS A 22 -7.65 -3.62 -1.10
CA LYS A 22 -8.44 -3.20 0.05
C LYS A 22 -8.46 -1.70 0.21
N ILE A 23 -7.33 -1.05 -0.06
CA ILE A 23 -7.25 0.41 -0.02
C ILE A 23 -8.23 1.02 -1.03
N ALA A 24 -8.28 0.47 -2.24
CA ALA A 24 -9.13 0.97 -3.31
C ALA A 24 -10.61 0.78 -3.02
N LYS A 25 -10.97 -0.14 -2.13
CA LYS A 25 -12.36 -0.39 -1.76
C LYS A 25 -12.89 0.56 -0.69
N GLN A 26 -12.02 1.33 -0.07
CA GLN A 26 -12.42 2.28 0.96
C GLN A 26 -13.22 3.43 0.33
N LYS A 27 -14.23 3.91 1.06
CA LYS A 27 -15.17 4.92 0.56
C LYS A 27 -14.48 6.20 0.08
N ASP A 28 -13.46 6.63 0.82
CA ASP A 28 -12.80 7.91 0.56
C ASP A 28 -11.56 7.76 -0.30
N MET A 29 -11.38 6.59 -0.90
CA MET A 29 -10.18 6.32 -1.70
C MET A 29 -10.51 6.20 -3.18
N PRO A 30 -9.57 6.57 -4.07
CA PRO A 30 -9.76 6.37 -5.51
C PRO A 30 -9.79 4.87 -5.84
N GLY A 31 -10.42 4.54 -6.97
CA GLY A 31 -10.47 3.17 -7.43
C GLY A 31 -9.09 2.66 -7.84
N LEU A 32 -8.96 1.34 -7.91
CA LEU A 32 -7.70 0.70 -8.27
C LEU A 32 -7.17 1.19 -9.62
N THR A 33 -8.06 1.32 -10.60
CA THR A 33 -7.69 1.81 -11.93
C THR A 33 -7.09 3.21 -11.86
N THR A 34 -7.67 4.08 -11.05
CA THR A 34 -7.20 5.45 -10.88
C THR A 34 -5.81 5.46 -10.24
N ILE A 35 -5.59 4.61 -9.24
CA ILE A 35 -4.29 4.51 -8.57
C ILE A 35 -3.21 4.08 -9.58
N TYR A 36 -3.49 3.08 -10.39
CA TYR A 36 -2.55 2.61 -11.42
C TYR A 36 -2.29 3.68 -12.47
N LYS A 37 -3.32 4.44 -12.84
CA LYS A 37 -3.17 5.53 -13.80
C LYS A 37 -2.25 6.61 -13.23
N TRP A 38 -2.41 6.95 -11.97
CA TRP A 38 -1.54 7.93 -11.32
C TRP A 38 -0.10 7.44 -11.29
N ALA A 39 0.11 6.16 -10.99
CA ALA A 39 1.45 5.57 -10.98
C ALA A 39 2.10 5.63 -12.36
N ARG A 40 1.30 5.43 -13.40
CA ARG A 40 1.81 5.51 -14.77
C ARG A 40 2.22 6.94 -15.13
N ASP A 41 1.42 7.91 -14.72
CA ASP A 41 1.65 9.31 -15.06
C ASP A 41 2.70 9.99 -14.18
N ASN A 42 2.94 9.44 -12.98
CA ASN A 42 3.87 10.04 -12.01
C ASN A 42 4.88 8.99 -11.55
N LYS A 43 6.11 9.11 -12.04
CA LYS A 43 7.16 8.16 -11.72
C LYS A 43 7.54 8.14 -10.24
N GLU A 44 7.47 9.28 -9.58
CA GLU A 44 7.77 9.38 -8.16
C GLU A 44 6.76 8.59 -7.35
N PHE A 45 5.49 8.72 -7.69
CA PHE A 45 4.44 7.97 -7.02
C PHE A 45 4.59 6.47 -7.26
N ALA A 46 4.96 6.08 -8.49
CA ALA A 46 5.18 4.68 -8.81
C ALA A 46 6.31 4.08 -7.97
N ALA A 47 7.42 4.82 -7.82
CA ALA A 47 8.53 4.38 -7.01
C ALA A 47 8.13 4.26 -5.54
N ASP A 48 7.40 5.25 -5.03
CA ASP A 48 6.93 5.25 -3.65
C ASP A 48 5.99 4.07 -3.39
N LEU A 49 5.12 3.77 -4.37
CA LEU A 49 4.23 2.61 -4.26
C LEU A 49 5.02 1.31 -4.12
N GLN A 50 6.05 1.14 -4.94
CA GLN A 50 6.86 -0.06 -4.89
C GLN A 50 7.59 -0.18 -3.55
N ASP A 51 8.15 0.90 -3.06
CA ASP A 51 8.84 0.92 -1.77
C ASP A 51 7.86 0.60 -0.63
N ALA A 52 6.68 1.19 -0.66
CA ALA A 52 5.66 0.95 0.35
C ALA A 52 5.20 -0.50 0.35
N ARG A 53 5.06 -1.10 -0.84
CA ARG A 53 4.67 -2.50 -0.96
C ARG A 53 5.74 -3.42 -0.40
N LYS A 54 7.00 -3.12 -0.63
CA LYS A 54 8.10 -3.90 -0.07
C LYS A 54 8.11 -3.83 1.45
N THR A 55 7.95 -2.63 1.99
CA THR A 55 7.88 -2.43 3.44
C THR A 55 6.68 -3.17 4.03
N GLY A 56 5.52 -3.07 3.38
CA GLY A 56 4.32 -3.77 3.82
C GLY A 56 4.47 -5.28 3.81
N ALA A 57 5.11 -5.82 2.76
CA ALA A 57 5.35 -7.25 2.67
C ALA A 57 6.26 -7.73 3.80
N ALA A 58 7.32 -6.97 4.09
CA ALA A 58 8.23 -7.31 5.18
C ALA A 58 7.50 -7.31 6.52
N THR A 59 6.67 -6.29 6.75
CA THR A 59 5.88 -6.21 7.98
C THR A 59 4.95 -7.41 8.11
N TRP A 60 4.31 -7.80 7.02
CA TRP A 60 3.40 -8.92 7.00
C TRP A 60 4.14 -10.24 7.28
N LEU A 61 5.32 -10.40 6.70
CA LEU A 61 6.15 -11.59 6.93
C LEU A 61 6.59 -11.68 8.39
N ASP A 62 6.99 -10.57 8.98
CA ASP A 62 7.37 -10.54 10.40
C ASP A 62 6.22 -11.01 11.28
N ARG A 63 5.01 -10.56 11.01
CA ARG A 63 3.84 -10.97 11.76
C ARG A 63 3.57 -12.48 11.60
N CYS A 64 3.75 -12.99 10.38
CA CYS A 64 3.57 -14.41 10.11
C CYS A 64 4.59 -15.23 10.88
N LEU A 65 5.85 -14.80 10.92
CA LEU A 65 6.90 -15.48 11.66
C LEU A 65 6.62 -15.49 13.16
N GLU A 66 6.14 -14.37 13.70
CA GLU A 66 5.78 -14.30 15.12
C GLU A 66 4.68 -15.30 15.45
N LEU A 67 3.67 -15.39 14.60
CA LEU A 67 2.58 -16.33 14.80
C LEU A 67 3.06 -17.78 14.78
N LEU A 68 4.01 -18.07 13.89
CA LEU A 68 4.58 -19.41 13.80
C LEU A 68 5.42 -19.76 15.04
N GLU A 69 6.16 -18.79 15.56
CA GLU A 69 6.97 -18.98 16.76
C GLU A 69 6.12 -19.20 18.01
N GLN A 70 4.95 -18.61 18.06
CA GLN A 70 4.03 -18.77 19.18
C GLN A 70 3.32 -20.12 19.20
N LYS A 71 3.44 -20.87 18.14
CA LYS A 71 2.86 -22.21 18.05
C LYS A 71 3.86 -23.24 18.57
N ASP A 72 3.65 -23.68 19.73
CA ASP A 72 4.42 -24.80 20.27
C ASP A 72 3.71 -26.12 20.04
#